data_7866198935d8846fc6b4c01f9ff16ab4
#
_entry.id   7866198935d8846fc6b4c01f9ff16ab4
#
_cell.length_a   1.000
_cell.length_b   1.000
_cell.length_c   1.000
_cell.angle_alpha   90.00
_cell.angle_beta   90.00
_cell.angle_gamma   90.00
#
_symmetry.space_group_name_H-M   'P 1'
#
loop_
_entity.id
_entity.type
_entity.pdbx_description
1 polymer ?
#
loop_
_entity_poly.entity_id
_entity_poly.type
_entity_poly.pdbx_seq_one_letter_code
_entity_poly.pdbx_strand_id
1 'polypeptide(L)'
;MTHRPRIAVLLDENTSVDGTRYDMTKNYFRAIASAGGLPFGIPYHSEIIDITVSDFDGLLAVGGRFAYPDDWFISAQSSKAPASERLPIERALMQGYLQRQKPILGICAGMQMLACLHGCRMTPDLRAAYPDALEHDKRGQYHRVDVAPGSTLARAIGASSLSVNSFHREAVVELSDQVVASGRAEDGIIEAIEIPSHPFAIGVQWHQEAFALEDHPGNSIFKAFVEASRQA
;
A
#
# COMPACT_ATOMS: atom_id res chain seq x y z
N MET A 1 -9.86 -13.09 26.91
CA MET A 1 -9.94 -11.92 26.03
C MET A 1 -9.26 -12.32 24.73
N THR A 2 -9.91 -12.18 23.58
CA THR A 2 -9.29 -12.46 22.28
C THR A 2 -8.15 -11.47 22.06
N HIS A 3 -6.97 -11.94 21.70
CA HIS A 3 -5.82 -11.13 21.35
C HIS A 3 -6.21 -10.13 20.24
N ARG A 4 -5.98 -8.85 20.46
CA ARG A 4 -6.12 -7.80 19.43
C ARG A 4 -4.75 -7.55 18.82
N PRO A 5 -4.58 -7.81 17.51
CA PRO A 5 -3.27 -7.65 16.89
C PRO A 5 -2.80 -6.20 16.90
N ARG A 6 -1.50 -6.03 17.17
CA ARG A 6 -0.80 -4.76 17.13
C ARG A 6 -0.35 -4.50 15.70
N ILE A 7 -0.87 -3.45 15.10
CA ILE A 7 -0.57 -3.08 13.72
C ILE A 7 0.38 -1.88 13.69
N ALA A 8 1.56 -2.09 13.12
CA ALA A 8 2.50 -1.03 12.82
C ALA A 8 1.95 -0.22 11.63
N VAL A 9 1.66 1.04 11.85
CA VAL A 9 1.22 2.00 10.82
C VAL A 9 2.38 2.96 10.59
N LEU A 10 3.08 2.82 9.48
CA LEU A 10 4.18 3.73 9.18
C LEU A 10 3.63 5.14 9.03
N LEU A 11 4.24 6.10 9.72
CA LEU A 11 3.83 7.50 9.62
C LEU A 11 4.22 8.06 8.24
N ASP A 12 3.51 9.10 7.79
CA ASP A 12 3.87 9.87 6.60
C ASP A 12 4.31 11.28 7.00
N GLU A 13 4.97 11.97 6.10
CA GLU A 13 5.46 13.33 6.30
C GLU A 13 5.02 14.23 5.15
N ASN A 14 4.89 15.51 5.42
CA ASN A 14 4.65 16.50 4.37
C ASN A 14 5.96 17.17 3.99
N THR A 15 6.65 16.60 3.01
CA THR A 15 7.94 17.10 2.51
C THR A 15 7.87 18.50 1.89
N SER A 16 6.66 19.01 1.60
CA SER A 16 6.47 20.37 1.07
C SER A 16 6.50 21.47 2.14
N VAL A 17 6.54 21.11 3.43
CA VAL A 17 6.62 22.07 4.54
C VAL A 17 8.08 22.18 5.01
N ASP A 18 8.42 21.58 6.12
CA ASP A 18 9.77 21.73 6.71
C ASP A 18 10.39 20.37 7.09
N GLY A 19 9.65 19.26 6.85
CA GLY A 19 10.09 17.91 7.18
C GLY A 19 10.26 17.62 8.67
N THR A 20 9.81 18.54 9.55
CA THR A 20 10.03 18.43 11.01
C THR A 20 8.90 17.71 11.74
N ARG A 21 7.86 17.29 11.04
CA ARG A 21 6.69 16.63 11.64
C ARG A 21 6.06 15.61 10.70
N TYR A 22 5.47 14.61 11.31
CA TYR A 22 4.62 13.66 10.60
C TYR A 22 3.24 14.28 10.34
N ASP A 23 2.72 14.08 9.12
CA ASP A 23 1.44 14.63 8.67
C ASP A 23 0.70 13.56 7.85
N MET A 24 -0.30 12.93 8.44
CA MET A 24 -1.11 11.91 7.78
C MET A 24 -2.56 11.92 8.25
N THR A 25 -3.44 11.38 7.41
CA THR A 25 -4.84 11.26 7.78
C THR A 25 -5.06 10.28 8.94
N LYS A 26 -5.95 10.62 9.86
CA LYS A 26 -6.39 9.74 10.95
C LYS A 26 -7.12 8.48 10.45
N ASN A 27 -7.52 8.46 9.18
CA ASN A 27 -8.33 7.37 8.64
C ASN A 27 -7.60 6.03 8.57
N TYR A 28 -6.27 6.01 8.41
CA TYR A 28 -5.48 4.78 8.52
C TYR A 28 -5.68 4.11 9.89
N PHE A 29 -5.59 4.88 10.96
CA PHE A 29 -5.79 4.40 12.33
C PHE A 29 -7.25 3.98 12.59
N ARG A 30 -8.22 4.75 12.06
CA ARG A 30 -9.64 4.44 12.18
C ARG A 30 -9.98 3.13 11.47
N ALA A 31 -9.46 2.93 10.26
CA ALA A 31 -9.68 1.70 9.49
C ALA A 31 -9.22 0.44 10.25
N ILE A 32 -8.00 0.48 10.80
CA ILE A 32 -7.45 -0.61 11.61
C ILE A 32 -8.26 -0.81 12.91
N ALA A 33 -8.58 0.27 13.61
CA ALA A 33 -9.35 0.18 14.86
C ALA A 33 -10.76 -0.38 14.62
N SER A 34 -11.45 0.05 13.55
CA SER A 34 -12.77 -0.47 13.15
C SER A 34 -12.73 -1.94 12.72
N ALA A 35 -11.60 -2.39 12.19
CA ALA A 35 -11.36 -3.80 11.88
C ALA A 35 -11.00 -4.65 13.10
N GLY A 36 -10.84 -4.04 14.29
CA GLY A 36 -10.56 -4.73 15.56
C GLY A 36 -9.07 -4.85 15.90
N GLY A 37 -8.17 -4.26 15.13
CA GLY A 37 -6.74 -4.14 15.42
C GLY A 37 -6.41 -3.03 16.43
N LEU A 38 -5.16 -2.97 16.85
CA LEU A 38 -4.57 -1.89 17.65
C LEU A 38 -3.54 -1.15 16.78
N PRO A 39 -3.86 0.02 16.20
CA PRO A 39 -2.92 0.75 15.36
C PRO A 39 -1.92 1.56 16.18
N PHE A 40 -0.64 1.49 15.81
CA PHE A 40 0.44 2.27 16.39
C PHE A 40 1.23 2.98 15.29
N GLY A 41 1.42 4.29 15.43
CA GLY A 41 2.24 5.08 14.52
C GLY A 41 3.72 4.79 14.71
N ILE A 42 4.42 4.46 13.62
CA ILE A 42 5.84 4.12 13.61
C ILE A 42 6.61 5.28 12.97
N PRO A 43 7.50 5.96 13.71
CA PRO A 43 8.33 7.03 13.19
C PRO A 43 9.52 6.50 12.38
N TYR A 44 10.23 7.41 11.67
CA TYR A 44 11.41 7.06 10.88
C TYR A 44 12.67 7.00 11.75
N HIS A 45 12.86 5.87 12.41
CA HIS A 45 13.98 5.64 13.31
C HIS A 45 14.58 4.25 13.08
N SER A 46 15.83 4.16 12.67
CA SER A 46 16.46 2.86 12.36
C SER A 46 16.52 1.93 13.57
N GLU A 47 16.70 2.48 14.78
CA GLU A 47 16.81 1.71 16.03
C GLU A 47 15.53 0.95 16.42
N ILE A 48 14.36 1.36 15.89
CA ILE A 48 13.10 0.69 16.23
C ILE A 48 12.68 -0.37 15.21
N ILE A 49 13.43 -0.56 14.12
CA ILE A 49 13.03 -1.49 13.03
C ILE A 49 12.90 -2.91 13.59
N ASP A 50 13.93 -3.43 14.25
CA ASP A 50 13.95 -4.80 14.74
C ASP A 50 12.85 -5.06 15.77
N ILE A 51 12.62 -4.13 16.70
CA ILE A 51 11.56 -4.25 17.70
C ILE A 51 10.18 -4.13 17.05
N THR A 52 10.01 -3.28 16.03
CA THR A 52 8.76 -3.16 15.32
C THR A 52 8.44 -4.44 14.56
N VAL A 53 9.42 -5.02 13.85
CA VAL A 53 9.25 -6.28 13.13
C VAL A 53 9.01 -7.46 14.09
N SER A 54 9.61 -7.43 15.28
CA SER A 54 9.45 -8.49 16.29
C SER A 54 8.09 -8.43 16.99
N ASP A 55 7.69 -7.24 17.45
CA ASP A 55 6.64 -7.08 18.45
C ASP A 55 5.27 -6.71 17.86
N PHE A 56 5.20 -6.37 16.59
CA PHE A 56 3.95 -6.05 15.90
C PHE A 56 3.52 -7.19 14.99
N ASP A 57 2.23 -7.41 14.90
CA ASP A 57 1.62 -8.57 14.25
C ASP A 57 1.36 -8.34 12.76
N GLY A 58 1.31 -7.07 12.30
CA GLY A 58 1.11 -6.71 10.89
C GLY A 58 1.63 -5.31 10.58
N LEU A 59 1.97 -5.07 9.32
CA LEU A 59 2.43 -3.77 8.80
C LEU A 59 1.40 -3.17 7.85
N LEU A 60 0.92 -1.97 8.17
CA LEU A 60 0.21 -1.10 7.24
C LEU A 60 1.21 -0.07 6.67
N ALA A 61 1.64 -0.28 5.42
CA ALA A 61 2.44 0.65 4.65
C ALA A 61 1.50 1.63 3.95
N VAL A 62 1.53 2.89 4.36
CA VAL A 62 0.56 3.91 3.97
C VAL A 62 0.90 4.60 2.66
N GLY A 63 -0.02 5.37 2.10
CA GLY A 63 0.24 6.29 1.00
C GLY A 63 1.26 7.36 1.35
N GLY A 64 1.78 8.03 0.34
CA GLY A 64 2.75 9.11 0.49
C GLY A 64 3.41 9.43 -0.84
N ARG A 65 4.29 10.42 -0.85
CA ARG A 65 5.01 10.83 -2.06
C ARG A 65 6.46 11.15 -1.74
N PHE A 66 7.34 10.24 -2.11
CA PHE A 66 8.78 10.35 -1.93
C PHE A 66 9.52 9.65 -3.08
N ALA A 67 10.77 10.04 -3.32
CA ALA A 67 11.58 9.49 -4.40
C ALA A 67 11.94 8.02 -4.15
N TYR A 68 11.70 7.18 -5.13
CA TYR A 68 12.18 5.80 -5.19
C TYR A 68 13.51 5.72 -5.94
N PRO A 69 14.28 4.61 -5.78
CA PRO A 69 15.50 4.35 -6.55
C PRO A 69 15.22 4.31 -8.07
N ASP A 70 16.15 4.84 -8.87
CA ASP A 70 15.98 4.92 -10.32
C ASP A 70 15.85 3.54 -10.99
N ASP A 71 16.47 2.51 -10.44
CA ASP A 71 16.38 1.14 -10.92
C ASP A 71 15.00 0.49 -10.72
N TRP A 72 14.08 1.16 -10.01
CA TRP A 72 12.69 0.73 -9.87
C TRP A 72 11.80 1.23 -11.02
N PHE A 73 12.30 2.11 -11.86
CA PHE A 73 11.54 2.64 -13.00
C PHE A 73 11.91 1.98 -14.31
N ILE A 74 10.96 1.96 -15.24
CA ILE A 74 11.21 1.55 -16.63
C ILE A 74 12.11 2.60 -17.33
N SER A 75 12.92 2.16 -18.31
CA SER A 75 13.59 3.03 -19.29
C SER A 75 14.47 4.16 -18.70
N ALA A 76 15.28 3.88 -17.66
CA ALA A 76 16.18 4.84 -17.03
C ALA A 76 15.50 6.17 -16.63
N GLN A 77 14.23 6.10 -16.25
CA GLN A 77 13.48 7.23 -15.71
C GLN A 77 13.76 7.38 -14.22
N SER A 78 13.41 8.54 -13.65
CA SER A 78 13.59 8.84 -12.23
C SER A 78 12.32 9.41 -11.64
N SER A 79 12.12 9.20 -10.35
CA SER A 79 11.03 9.84 -9.62
C SER A 79 11.14 11.36 -9.66
N LYS A 80 10.00 12.02 -9.77
CA LYS A 80 9.88 13.49 -9.64
C LYS A 80 9.47 13.89 -8.21
N ALA A 81 9.35 12.93 -7.30
CA ALA A 81 9.03 13.18 -5.91
C ALA A 81 10.29 13.64 -5.13
N PRO A 82 10.14 14.32 -4.00
CA PRO A 82 11.27 14.71 -3.16
C PRO A 82 11.89 13.50 -2.45
N ALA A 83 13.17 13.59 -2.11
CA ALA A 83 13.82 12.63 -1.23
C ALA A 83 13.16 12.67 0.17
N SER A 84 13.14 11.52 0.85
CA SER A 84 12.55 11.39 2.18
C SER A 84 13.34 10.39 3.02
N GLU A 85 13.41 10.63 4.32
CA GLU A 85 13.94 9.68 5.31
C GLU A 85 13.06 8.43 5.44
N ARG A 86 11.83 8.47 4.95
CA ARG A 86 10.87 7.36 4.95
C ARG A 86 11.37 6.16 4.17
N LEU A 87 11.96 6.37 2.98
CA LEU A 87 12.33 5.29 2.06
C LEU A 87 13.18 4.19 2.71
N PRO A 88 14.33 4.47 3.35
CA PRO A 88 15.14 3.42 3.95
C PRO A 88 14.45 2.70 5.11
N ILE A 89 13.65 3.41 5.90
CA ILE A 89 12.93 2.84 7.05
C ILE A 89 11.79 1.94 6.58
N GLU A 90 10.95 2.43 5.65
CA GLU A 90 9.85 1.64 5.10
C GLU A 90 10.37 0.37 4.41
N ARG A 91 11.42 0.51 3.60
CA ARG A 91 12.07 -0.62 2.93
C ARG A 91 12.53 -1.67 3.94
N ALA A 92 13.23 -1.27 4.99
CA ALA A 92 13.75 -2.18 6.01
C ALA A 92 12.62 -2.87 6.81
N LEU A 93 11.59 -2.11 7.21
CA LEU A 93 10.40 -2.66 7.87
C LEU A 93 9.72 -3.69 6.96
N MET A 94 9.40 -3.32 5.72
CA MET A 94 8.70 -4.21 4.80
C MET A 94 9.50 -5.50 4.53
N GLN A 95 10.82 -5.40 4.32
CA GLN A 95 11.69 -6.56 4.18
C GLN A 95 11.69 -7.46 5.43
N GLY A 96 11.71 -6.87 6.62
CA GLY A 96 11.63 -7.60 7.89
C GLY A 96 10.31 -8.37 8.05
N TYR A 97 9.18 -7.74 7.69
CA TYR A 97 7.86 -8.40 7.70
C TYR A 97 7.75 -9.51 6.66
N LEU A 98 8.26 -9.29 5.44
CA LEU A 98 8.32 -10.32 4.39
C LEU A 98 9.14 -11.54 4.84
N GLN A 99 10.33 -11.33 5.40
CA GLN A 99 11.20 -12.41 5.89
C GLN A 99 10.55 -13.23 7.00
N ARG A 100 9.74 -12.61 7.85
CA ARG A 100 9.03 -13.28 8.95
C ARG A 100 7.64 -13.77 8.57
N GLN A 101 7.26 -13.64 7.30
CA GLN A 101 5.94 -14.04 6.80
C GLN A 101 4.78 -13.36 7.55
N LYS A 102 5.00 -12.17 8.10
CA LYS A 102 3.99 -11.39 8.80
C LYS A 102 3.15 -10.57 7.83
N PRO A 103 1.84 -10.42 8.07
CA PRO A 103 0.93 -9.72 7.17
C PRO A 103 1.34 -8.29 6.83
N ILE A 104 1.20 -7.95 5.55
CA ILE A 104 1.45 -6.61 5.00
C ILE A 104 0.24 -6.17 4.19
N LEU A 105 -0.25 -4.96 4.47
CA LEU A 105 -1.17 -4.23 3.60
C LEU A 105 -0.49 -2.95 3.12
N GLY A 106 -0.26 -2.83 1.81
CA GLY A 106 0.29 -1.63 1.19
C GLY A 106 -0.81 -0.77 0.57
N ILE A 107 -0.81 0.53 0.82
CA ILE A 107 -1.74 1.49 0.21
C ILE A 107 -0.93 2.51 -0.59
N CYS A 108 -1.27 2.72 -1.86
CA CYS A 108 -0.64 3.66 -2.79
C CYS A 108 0.89 3.48 -2.82
N ALA A 109 1.67 4.35 -2.18
CA ALA A 109 3.13 4.21 -2.06
C ALA A 109 3.54 2.86 -1.43
N GLY A 110 2.81 2.37 -0.43
CA GLY A 110 3.06 1.07 0.19
C GLY A 110 2.86 -0.11 -0.77
N MET A 111 1.89 -0.05 -1.68
CA MET A 111 1.75 -1.03 -2.77
C MET A 111 2.95 -0.96 -3.72
N GLN A 112 3.34 0.23 -4.13
CA GLN A 112 4.46 0.46 -5.05
C GLN A 112 5.77 -0.10 -4.47
N MET A 113 6.04 0.18 -3.20
CA MET A 113 7.18 -0.39 -2.46
C MET A 113 7.13 -1.93 -2.46
N LEU A 114 5.98 -2.50 -2.09
CA LEU A 114 5.80 -3.95 -2.05
C LEU A 114 6.07 -4.61 -3.42
N ALA A 115 5.56 -4.01 -4.49
CA ALA A 115 5.77 -4.47 -5.87
C ALA A 115 7.25 -4.43 -6.26
N CYS A 116 7.91 -3.29 -6.04
CA CYS A 116 9.30 -3.10 -6.44
C CYS A 116 10.29 -3.94 -5.64
N LEU A 117 10.01 -4.23 -4.38
CA LEU A 117 10.79 -5.19 -3.58
C LEU A 117 10.74 -6.62 -4.13
N HIS A 118 9.73 -6.93 -4.96
CA HIS A 118 9.60 -8.21 -5.67
C HIS A 118 9.97 -8.11 -7.16
N GLY A 119 10.71 -7.07 -7.56
CA GLY A 119 11.25 -6.93 -8.92
C GLY A 119 10.28 -6.36 -9.97
N CYS A 120 9.14 -5.84 -9.55
CA CYS A 120 8.26 -5.06 -10.43
C CYS A 120 8.89 -3.71 -10.77
N ARG A 121 8.42 -3.09 -11.85
CA ARG A 121 8.87 -1.76 -12.26
C ARG A 121 7.71 -0.79 -12.42
N MET A 122 8.02 0.48 -12.21
CA MET A 122 7.06 1.58 -12.26
C MET A 122 7.34 2.54 -13.42
N THR A 123 6.34 3.36 -13.74
CA THR A 123 6.55 4.63 -14.44
C THR A 123 6.48 5.78 -13.43
N PRO A 124 7.34 6.81 -13.55
CA PRO A 124 7.28 7.99 -12.67
C PRO A 124 6.19 8.99 -13.08
N ASP A 125 5.59 8.79 -14.25
CA ASP A 125 4.54 9.66 -14.79
C ASP A 125 3.62 8.83 -15.68
N LEU A 126 2.52 8.36 -15.09
CA LEU A 126 1.55 7.50 -15.76
C LEU A 126 0.95 8.19 -16.99
N ARG A 127 0.60 9.47 -16.88
CA ARG A 127 0.01 10.23 -17.98
C ARG A 127 0.96 10.40 -19.16
N ALA A 128 2.25 10.59 -18.90
CA ALA A 128 3.26 10.68 -19.95
C ALA A 128 3.52 9.33 -20.62
N ALA A 129 3.53 8.23 -19.85
CA ALA A 129 3.78 6.88 -20.37
C ALA A 129 2.55 6.29 -21.09
N TYR A 130 1.34 6.63 -20.62
CA TYR A 130 0.05 6.12 -21.12
C TYR A 130 -0.93 7.28 -21.33
N PRO A 131 -0.82 8.02 -22.47
CA PRO A 131 -1.63 9.23 -22.72
C PRO A 131 -3.14 8.99 -22.75
N ASP A 132 -3.56 7.77 -23.10
CA ASP A 132 -4.95 7.36 -23.19
C ASP A 132 -5.51 6.80 -21.86
N ALA A 133 -4.67 6.68 -20.81
CA ALA A 133 -5.14 6.27 -19.50
C ALA A 133 -6.11 7.29 -18.88
N LEU A 134 -6.93 6.79 -17.96
CA LEU A 134 -7.80 7.64 -17.14
C LEU A 134 -6.99 8.68 -16.36
N GLU A 135 -7.68 9.65 -15.79
CA GLU A 135 -7.04 10.65 -14.94
C GLU A 135 -6.83 10.07 -13.52
N HIS A 136 -5.59 9.64 -13.23
CA HIS A 136 -5.24 9.02 -11.95
C HIS A 136 -4.61 9.99 -10.93
N ASP A 137 -4.09 11.16 -11.39
CA ASP A 137 -3.39 12.13 -10.52
C ASP A 137 -4.27 13.35 -10.19
N LYS A 138 -5.55 13.15 -9.94
CA LYS A 138 -6.46 14.25 -9.61
C LYS A 138 -7.43 13.86 -8.48
N ARG A 139 -7.36 14.59 -7.37
CA ARG A 139 -8.30 14.41 -6.25
C ARG A 139 -9.75 14.54 -6.69
N GLY A 140 -10.60 13.67 -6.13
CA GLY A 140 -12.03 13.64 -6.44
C GLY A 140 -12.38 12.89 -7.72
N GLN A 141 -11.41 12.24 -8.37
CA GLN A 141 -11.67 11.28 -9.44
C GLN A 141 -11.95 9.90 -8.85
N TYR A 142 -12.83 9.18 -9.52
CA TYR A 142 -13.19 7.81 -9.20
C TYR A 142 -13.18 7.00 -10.50
N HIS A 143 -12.77 5.76 -10.41
CA HIS A 143 -12.86 4.81 -11.50
C HIS A 143 -13.24 3.42 -10.98
N ARG A 144 -13.60 2.54 -11.89
CA ARG A 144 -13.88 1.16 -11.58
C ARG A 144 -12.58 0.37 -11.60
N VAL A 145 -12.43 -0.52 -10.61
CA VAL A 145 -11.38 -1.55 -10.59
C VAL A 145 -12.06 -2.92 -10.67
N ASP A 146 -11.70 -3.69 -11.68
CA ASP A 146 -12.08 -5.09 -11.81
C ASP A 146 -11.13 -5.96 -10.99
N VAL A 147 -11.68 -6.84 -10.16
CA VAL A 147 -10.94 -7.68 -9.22
C VAL A 147 -10.79 -9.09 -9.77
N ALA A 148 -9.56 -9.59 -9.76
CA ALA A 148 -9.23 -10.91 -10.31
C ALA A 148 -9.96 -12.03 -9.53
N PRO A 149 -10.72 -12.91 -10.20
CA PRO A 149 -11.41 -14.01 -9.54
C PRO A 149 -10.42 -14.94 -8.81
N GLY A 150 -10.80 -15.38 -7.62
CA GLY A 150 -9.96 -16.29 -6.81
C GLY A 150 -8.78 -15.64 -6.10
N SER A 151 -8.54 -14.34 -6.28
CA SER A 151 -7.53 -13.59 -5.53
C SER A 151 -7.88 -13.49 -4.04
N THR A 152 -6.89 -13.19 -3.21
CA THR A 152 -7.12 -12.90 -1.79
C THR A 152 -7.94 -11.63 -1.62
N LEU A 153 -7.71 -10.64 -2.48
CA LEU A 153 -8.51 -9.42 -2.55
C LEU A 153 -9.98 -9.73 -2.83
N ALA A 154 -10.28 -10.58 -3.85
CA ALA A 154 -11.65 -10.97 -4.16
C ALA A 154 -12.35 -11.65 -2.97
N ARG A 155 -11.64 -12.54 -2.28
CA ARG A 155 -12.17 -13.19 -1.06
C ARG A 155 -12.39 -12.20 0.07
N ALA A 156 -11.50 -11.23 0.24
CA ALA A 156 -11.59 -10.24 1.30
C ALA A 156 -12.78 -9.28 1.09
N ILE A 157 -12.99 -8.80 -0.12
CA ILE A 157 -14.02 -7.78 -0.41
C ILE A 157 -15.38 -8.36 -0.79
N GLY A 158 -15.42 -9.63 -1.26
CA GLY A 158 -16.67 -10.29 -1.68
C GLY A 158 -17.33 -9.69 -2.93
N ALA A 159 -16.58 -8.98 -3.77
CA ALA A 159 -17.07 -8.34 -4.98
C ALA A 159 -16.10 -8.54 -6.15
N SER A 160 -16.61 -8.54 -7.37
CA SER A 160 -15.82 -8.66 -8.60
C SER A 160 -15.34 -7.32 -9.15
N SER A 161 -15.84 -6.22 -8.61
CA SER A 161 -15.38 -4.86 -8.94
C SER A 161 -15.68 -3.87 -7.82
N LEU A 162 -14.94 -2.77 -7.78
CA LEU A 162 -15.11 -1.65 -6.85
C LEU A 162 -15.08 -0.33 -7.62
N SER A 163 -15.79 0.68 -7.12
CA SER A 163 -15.54 2.08 -7.48
C SER A 163 -14.60 2.68 -6.46
N VAL A 164 -13.42 3.12 -6.88
CA VAL A 164 -12.36 3.59 -6.00
C VAL A 164 -11.93 5.01 -6.35
N ASN A 165 -11.37 5.73 -5.38
CA ASN A 165 -10.73 7.02 -5.65
C ASN A 165 -9.38 6.81 -6.34
N SER A 166 -8.86 7.86 -6.98
CA SER A 166 -7.54 7.84 -7.60
C SER A 166 -6.79 9.13 -7.29
N PHE A 167 -5.56 8.98 -6.82
CA PHE A 167 -4.65 10.11 -6.60
C PHE A 167 -3.20 9.64 -6.60
N HIS A 168 -2.72 9.21 -7.79
CA HIS A 168 -1.32 8.79 -7.95
C HIS A 168 -0.80 9.17 -9.34
N ARG A 169 0.44 9.59 -9.41
CA ARG A 169 1.17 9.88 -10.65
C ARG A 169 2.03 8.71 -11.09
N GLU A 170 2.69 8.09 -10.13
CA GLU A 170 3.52 6.91 -10.34
C GLU A 170 2.63 5.66 -10.30
N ALA A 171 2.97 4.66 -11.10
CA ALA A 171 2.22 3.42 -11.16
C ALA A 171 3.13 2.23 -11.48
N VAL A 172 2.80 1.07 -10.91
CA VAL A 172 3.40 -0.22 -11.30
C VAL A 172 2.88 -0.58 -12.68
N VAL A 173 3.80 -0.83 -13.62
CA VAL A 173 3.47 -1.09 -15.04
C VAL A 173 4.04 -2.42 -15.54
N GLU A 174 5.12 -2.91 -14.94
CA GLU A 174 5.70 -4.23 -15.24
C GLU A 174 5.70 -5.08 -13.98
N LEU A 175 5.09 -6.27 -14.08
CA LEU A 175 5.11 -7.25 -13.00
C LEU A 175 6.25 -8.24 -13.19
N SER A 176 6.83 -8.66 -12.08
CA SER A 176 7.70 -9.85 -12.05
C SER A 176 6.83 -11.12 -11.96
N ASP A 177 7.47 -12.28 -12.10
CA ASP A 177 6.85 -13.59 -11.92
C ASP A 177 6.47 -13.91 -10.46
N GLN A 178 6.93 -13.11 -9.51
CA GLN A 178 6.61 -13.25 -8.08
C GLN A 178 5.34 -12.50 -7.66
N VAL A 179 4.77 -11.67 -8.53
CA VAL A 179 3.67 -10.76 -8.23
C VAL A 179 2.50 -10.98 -9.20
N VAL A 180 1.30 -11.03 -8.68
CA VAL A 180 0.09 -11.09 -9.52
C VAL A 180 -0.74 -9.81 -9.38
N ALA A 181 -1.29 -9.35 -10.49
CA ALA A 181 -2.30 -8.28 -10.45
C ALA A 181 -3.62 -8.87 -9.94
N SER A 182 -4.07 -8.42 -8.77
CA SER A 182 -5.38 -8.78 -8.21
C SER A 182 -6.47 -7.76 -8.50
N GLY A 183 -6.12 -6.60 -9.05
CA GLY A 183 -7.07 -5.58 -9.51
C GLY A 183 -6.51 -4.75 -10.65
N ARG A 184 -7.38 -4.37 -11.60
CA ARG A 184 -7.05 -3.46 -12.69
C ARG A 184 -8.16 -2.46 -12.90
N ALA A 185 -7.79 -1.21 -13.20
CA ALA A 185 -8.71 -0.21 -13.67
C ALA A 185 -9.23 -0.56 -15.08
N GLU A 186 -10.30 0.07 -15.50
CA GLU A 186 -10.93 -0.18 -16.81
C GLU A 186 -10.04 0.20 -17.99
N ASP A 187 -9.02 1.03 -17.80
CA ASP A 187 -7.95 1.34 -18.76
C ASP A 187 -6.77 0.35 -18.72
N GLY A 188 -6.84 -0.69 -17.87
CA GLY A 188 -5.86 -1.75 -17.74
C GLY A 188 -4.73 -1.46 -16.74
N ILE A 189 -4.67 -0.26 -16.15
CA ILE A 189 -3.67 0.09 -15.13
C ILE A 189 -3.80 -0.84 -13.91
N ILE A 190 -2.66 -1.26 -13.36
CA ILE A 190 -2.59 -2.14 -12.20
C ILE A 190 -2.97 -1.34 -10.95
N GLU A 191 -4.05 -1.74 -10.31
CA GLU A 191 -4.61 -1.08 -9.14
C GLU A 191 -4.50 -1.92 -7.85
N ALA A 192 -4.25 -3.23 -7.99
CA ALA A 192 -3.97 -4.08 -6.84
C ALA A 192 -3.03 -5.23 -7.20
N ILE A 193 -2.21 -5.61 -6.25
CA ILE A 193 -1.26 -6.73 -6.35
C ILE A 193 -1.33 -7.64 -5.15
N GLU A 194 -0.89 -8.88 -5.35
CA GLU A 194 -0.66 -9.87 -4.29
C GLU A 194 0.68 -10.57 -4.52
N ILE A 195 1.29 -11.02 -3.41
CA ILE A 195 2.47 -11.88 -3.41
C ILE A 195 2.00 -13.30 -3.08
N PRO A 196 1.83 -14.20 -4.08
CA PRO A 196 1.23 -15.52 -3.87
C PRO A 196 2.01 -16.43 -2.92
N SER A 197 3.32 -16.23 -2.82
CA SER A 197 4.21 -16.99 -1.91
C SER A 197 4.12 -16.53 -0.45
N HIS A 198 3.36 -15.45 -0.16
CA HIS A 198 3.24 -14.89 1.18
C HIS A 198 1.82 -15.12 1.74
N PRO A 199 1.66 -15.46 3.04
CA PRO A 199 0.34 -15.72 3.64
C PRO A 199 -0.65 -14.55 3.49
N PHE A 200 -0.18 -13.32 3.65
CA PHE A 200 -0.96 -12.11 3.43
C PHE A 200 -0.03 -10.93 3.09
N ALA A 201 0.23 -10.69 1.82
CA ALA A 201 0.90 -9.48 1.34
C ALA A 201 0.12 -8.95 0.13
N ILE A 202 -0.67 -7.92 0.37
CA ILE A 202 -1.58 -7.28 -0.60
C ILE A 202 -1.24 -5.80 -0.68
N GLY A 203 -1.24 -5.27 -1.89
CA GLY A 203 -1.15 -3.84 -2.15
C GLY A 203 -2.35 -3.35 -2.96
N VAL A 204 -2.85 -2.15 -2.63
CA VAL A 204 -3.86 -1.44 -3.40
C VAL A 204 -3.35 -0.05 -3.75
N GLN A 205 -3.57 0.40 -4.99
CA GLN A 205 -3.06 1.68 -5.48
C GLN A 205 -3.92 2.86 -5.05
N TRP A 206 -5.23 2.63 -4.91
CA TRP A 206 -6.16 3.63 -4.41
C TRP A 206 -6.05 3.83 -2.90
N HIS A 207 -6.62 4.92 -2.41
CA HIS A 207 -6.65 5.27 -0.99
C HIS A 207 -7.87 4.67 -0.29
N GLN A 208 -7.79 3.39 0.09
CA GLN A 208 -8.90 2.68 0.76
C GLN A 208 -9.25 3.29 2.12
N GLU A 209 -8.30 3.88 2.82
CA GLU A 209 -8.53 4.56 4.09
C GLU A 209 -9.47 5.77 3.98
N ALA A 210 -9.59 6.36 2.79
CA ALA A 210 -10.53 7.47 2.57
C ALA A 210 -11.98 7.04 2.82
N PHE A 211 -12.30 5.77 2.59
CA PHE A 211 -13.63 5.19 2.80
C PHE A 211 -13.84 4.63 4.22
N ALA A 212 -12.89 4.82 5.16
CA ALA A 212 -12.91 4.16 6.47
C ALA A 212 -14.17 4.48 7.33
N LEU A 213 -14.87 5.56 7.03
CA LEU A 213 -16.11 5.97 7.71
C LEU A 213 -17.36 5.77 6.84
N GLU A 214 -17.22 5.18 5.68
CA GLU A 214 -18.29 4.94 4.71
C GLU A 214 -18.66 3.45 4.67
N ASP A 215 -19.85 3.14 4.21
CA ASP A 215 -20.26 1.76 3.89
C ASP A 215 -19.71 1.40 2.49
N HIS A 216 -18.40 1.13 2.47
CA HIS A 216 -17.69 0.78 1.24
C HIS A 216 -17.19 -0.68 1.32
N PRO A 217 -17.51 -1.54 0.32
CA PRO A 217 -17.15 -2.97 0.37
C PRO A 217 -15.65 -3.21 0.49
N GLY A 218 -14.81 -2.34 -0.08
CA GLY A 218 -13.37 -2.40 0.05
C GLY A 218 -12.83 -2.32 1.49
N ASN A 219 -13.61 -1.79 2.45
CA ASN A 219 -13.22 -1.75 3.86
C ASN A 219 -13.00 -3.14 4.47
N SER A 220 -13.54 -4.18 3.84
CA SER A 220 -13.33 -5.58 4.25
C SER A 220 -11.87 -6.02 4.12
N ILE A 221 -11.04 -5.34 3.33
CA ILE A 221 -9.60 -5.63 3.24
C ILE A 221 -8.90 -5.40 4.58
N PHE A 222 -9.29 -4.34 5.32
CA PHE A 222 -8.74 -4.07 6.66
C PHE A 222 -9.11 -5.18 7.65
N LYS A 223 -10.35 -5.72 7.56
CA LYS A 223 -10.78 -6.85 8.38
C LYS A 223 -9.98 -8.11 8.06
N ALA A 224 -9.79 -8.42 6.78
CA ALA A 224 -8.98 -9.56 6.34
C ALA A 224 -7.52 -9.43 6.79
N PHE A 225 -6.93 -8.23 6.67
CA PHE A 225 -5.57 -7.95 7.13
C PHE A 225 -5.42 -8.11 8.66
N VAL A 226 -6.34 -7.54 9.44
CA VAL A 226 -6.33 -7.67 10.91
C VAL A 226 -6.53 -9.12 11.34
N GLU A 227 -7.38 -9.88 10.64
CA GLU A 227 -7.57 -11.31 10.93
C GLU A 227 -6.32 -12.14 10.61
N ALA A 228 -5.67 -11.89 9.47
CA ALA A 228 -4.39 -12.51 9.16
C ALA A 228 -3.32 -12.19 10.22
N SER A 229 -3.30 -10.96 10.75
CA SER A 229 -2.38 -10.52 11.80
C SER A 229 -2.64 -11.15 13.17
N ARG A 230 -3.79 -11.79 13.40
CA ARG A 230 -4.04 -12.57 14.63
C ARG A 230 -3.36 -13.92 14.64
N GLN A 231 -2.99 -14.42 13.46
CA GLN A 231 -2.44 -15.76 13.25
C GLN A 231 -0.93 -15.74 13.07
N ALA A 232 -0.32 -14.54 13.04
CA ALA A 232 1.11 -14.30 12.80
C ALA A 232 1.97 -14.46 14.06
#